data_d5295c1b065502264fc588601077469e
#
_entry.id   d5295c1b065502264fc588601077469e
#
_cell.length_a   1.000
_cell.length_b   1.000
_cell.length_c   1.000
_cell.angle_alpha   90.00
_cell.angle_beta   90.00
_cell.angle_gamma   90.00
#
_symmetry.space_group_name_H-M   'P 1'
#
loop_
_entity.id
_entity.type
_entity.pdbx_description
1 polymer ?
#
loop_
_entity_poly.entity_id
_entity_poly.type
_entity_poly.pdbx_seq_one_letter_code
_entity_poly.pdbx_strand_id
1 'polypeptide(L)'
;MAIDWFPLWLSLRVAIVSTALAFAGGLWLAYLLANREFRGKDVLDAAVTLPLVLPPTVLGYYLLVLIGRMTFLGRIWESVTGSPLVFTWKAAVVAALLHALPLLVKSTRAALESVDRNYERAARNLGASEWKLFWRVTLPLARRSILAATALAFARSLGDFGVTLMVAGNIPGRTQTVAVAIYDAVESGNGAVARVLVLVISAVALLILTLANRLSPSRI
;
A
#
# COMPACT_ATOMS: atom_id res chain seq x y z
N MET A 1 30.61 -1.96 -15.27
CA MET A 1 29.17 -2.15 -15.59
C MET A 1 28.39 -0.95 -15.07
N ALA A 2 27.64 -0.27 -15.91
CA ALA A 2 26.75 0.78 -15.46
C ALA A 2 25.50 0.13 -14.87
N ILE A 3 25.14 0.50 -13.64
CA ILE A 3 23.93 0.04 -12.98
C ILE A 3 22.79 0.92 -13.45
N ASP A 4 21.71 0.31 -13.96
CA ASP A 4 20.47 1.03 -14.25
C ASP A 4 19.72 1.34 -12.95
N TRP A 5 19.57 2.64 -12.66
CA TRP A 5 18.84 3.13 -11.48
C TRP A 5 17.36 3.37 -11.72
N PHE A 6 16.89 3.21 -12.96
CA PHE A 6 15.49 3.37 -13.31
C PHE A 6 14.55 2.49 -12.47
N PRO A 7 14.86 1.18 -12.22
CA PRO A 7 14.01 0.33 -11.40
C PRO A 7 13.82 0.84 -9.97
N LEU A 8 14.86 1.42 -9.36
CA LEU A 8 14.75 2.00 -8.03
C LEU A 8 13.85 3.23 -8.02
N TRP A 9 14.05 4.16 -8.97
CA TRP A 9 13.20 5.34 -9.11
C TRP A 9 11.75 4.97 -9.36
N LEU A 10 11.50 3.99 -10.25
CA LEU A 10 10.15 3.50 -10.52
C LEU A 10 9.51 2.89 -9.28
N SER A 11 10.25 2.07 -8.52
CA SER A 11 9.74 1.48 -7.27
C SER A 11 9.36 2.54 -6.24
N LEU A 12 10.19 3.58 -6.07
CA LEU A 12 9.85 4.70 -5.19
C LEU A 12 8.59 5.43 -5.64
N ARG A 13 8.48 5.71 -6.94
CA ARG A 13 7.29 6.33 -7.52
C ARG A 13 6.03 5.48 -7.32
N VAL A 14 6.11 4.18 -7.59
CA VAL A 14 5.00 3.24 -7.39
C VAL A 14 4.61 3.20 -5.92
N ALA A 15 5.58 3.07 -5.00
CA ALA A 15 5.33 3.02 -3.57
C ALA A 15 4.72 4.32 -3.03
N ILE A 16 5.18 5.49 -3.47
CA ILE A 16 4.59 6.78 -3.07
C ILE A 16 3.13 6.86 -3.51
N VAL A 17 2.85 6.60 -4.79
CA VAL A 17 1.50 6.73 -5.34
C VAL A 17 0.54 5.71 -4.74
N SER A 18 0.96 4.44 -4.64
CA SER A 18 0.11 3.39 -4.04
C SER A 18 -0.16 3.65 -2.56
N THR A 19 0.84 4.11 -1.79
CA THR A 19 0.66 4.45 -0.38
C THR A 19 -0.23 5.67 -0.19
N ALA A 20 -0.10 6.70 -1.04
CA ALA A 20 -0.99 7.86 -0.98
C ALA A 20 -2.45 7.47 -1.26
N LEU A 21 -2.69 6.62 -2.26
CA LEU A 21 -4.02 6.08 -2.55
C LEU A 21 -4.54 5.18 -1.41
N ALA A 22 -3.67 4.31 -0.87
CA ALA A 22 -3.99 3.49 0.29
C ALA A 22 -4.34 4.35 1.50
N PHE A 23 -3.59 5.43 1.75
CA PHE A 23 -3.85 6.36 2.85
C PHE A 23 -5.21 7.04 2.71
N ALA A 24 -5.50 7.59 1.53
CA ALA A 24 -6.76 8.27 1.27
C ALA A 24 -7.99 7.36 1.44
N GLY A 25 -7.97 6.17 0.82
CA GLY A 25 -9.06 5.20 0.93
C GLY A 25 -9.05 4.41 2.25
N GLY A 26 -7.85 4.03 2.70
CA GLY A 26 -7.67 3.19 3.88
C GLY A 26 -7.99 3.90 5.20
N LEU A 27 -7.69 5.20 5.32
CA LEU A 27 -8.08 5.99 6.50
C LEU A 27 -9.59 6.02 6.67
N TRP A 28 -10.33 6.23 5.58
CA TRP A 28 -11.79 6.23 5.58
C TRP A 28 -12.35 4.84 5.93
N LEU A 29 -11.83 3.78 5.31
CA LEU A 29 -12.23 2.40 5.61
C LEU A 29 -11.91 2.02 7.07
N ALA A 30 -10.73 2.39 7.57
CA ALA A 30 -10.35 2.16 8.96
C ALA A 30 -11.28 2.87 9.94
N TYR A 31 -11.63 4.15 9.65
CA TYR A 31 -12.61 4.90 10.46
C TYR A 31 -13.99 4.23 10.44
N LEU A 32 -14.47 3.79 9.27
CA LEU A 32 -15.75 3.11 9.14
C LEU A 32 -15.77 1.82 9.96
N LEU A 33 -14.73 1.00 9.84
CA LEU A 33 -14.61 -0.28 10.55
C LEU A 33 -14.38 -0.11 12.06
N ALA A 34 -13.73 0.98 12.51
CA ALA A 34 -13.50 1.24 13.93
C ALA A 34 -14.74 1.78 14.65
N ASN A 35 -15.52 2.67 13.98
CA ASN A 35 -16.53 3.49 14.67
C ASN A 35 -17.97 3.19 14.30
N ARG A 36 -18.22 2.34 13.31
CA ARG A 36 -19.59 2.04 12.84
C ARG A 36 -19.89 0.55 12.96
N GLU A 37 -21.10 0.27 13.41
CA GLU A 37 -21.71 -1.06 13.34
C GLU A 37 -22.76 -1.05 12.22
N PHE A 38 -22.61 -1.97 11.27
CA PHE A 38 -23.54 -2.12 10.14
C PHE A 38 -23.57 -3.57 9.65
N ARG A 39 -24.67 -3.94 8.98
CA ARG A 39 -24.79 -5.28 8.39
C ARG A 39 -23.74 -5.44 7.29
N GLY A 40 -22.96 -6.53 7.35
CA GLY A 40 -21.87 -6.82 6.39
C GLY A 40 -20.50 -6.26 6.79
N LYS A 41 -20.31 -5.68 7.98
CA LYS A 41 -19.03 -5.20 8.49
C LYS A 41 -17.96 -6.29 8.42
N ASP A 42 -18.26 -7.50 8.87
CA ASP A 42 -17.32 -8.63 8.88
C ASP A 42 -16.93 -9.07 7.46
N VAL A 43 -17.90 -9.01 6.52
CA VAL A 43 -17.64 -9.32 5.11
C VAL A 43 -16.73 -8.25 4.48
N LEU A 44 -16.96 -6.97 4.77
CA LEU A 44 -16.09 -5.89 4.31
C LEU A 44 -14.68 -6.02 4.91
N ASP A 45 -14.58 -6.32 6.21
CA ASP A 45 -13.31 -6.52 6.89
C ASP A 45 -12.54 -7.72 6.31
N ALA A 46 -13.23 -8.83 6.05
CA ALA A 46 -12.67 -10.00 5.37
C ALA A 46 -12.23 -9.66 3.93
N ALA A 47 -13.05 -8.96 3.15
CA ALA A 47 -12.73 -8.55 1.79
C ALA A 47 -11.49 -7.63 1.73
N VAL A 48 -11.38 -6.67 2.64
CA VAL A 48 -10.20 -5.80 2.78
C VAL A 48 -8.96 -6.62 3.14
N THR A 49 -9.11 -7.66 3.96
CA THR A 49 -7.99 -8.48 4.45
C THR A 49 -7.56 -9.56 3.46
N LEU A 50 -8.46 -9.98 2.58
CA LEU A 50 -8.26 -11.08 1.63
C LEU A 50 -6.94 -11.00 0.84
N PRO A 51 -6.48 -9.83 0.35
CA PRO A 51 -5.21 -9.72 -0.36
C PRO A 51 -3.97 -10.10 0.45
N LEU A 52 -4.03 -10.11 1.77
CA LEU A 52 -2.89 -10.55 2.62
C LEU A 52 -2.78 -12.07 2.72
N VAL A 53 -3.86 -12.78 2.46
CA VAL A 53 -3.95 -14.24 2.61
C VAL A 53 -3.75 -14.96 1.30
N LEU A 54 -4.22 -14.35 0.20
CA LEU A 54 -4.14 -14.97 -1.12
C LEU A 54 -2.70 -14.97 -1.67
N PRO A 55 -2.30 -16.05 -2.36
CA PRO A 55 -1.04 -16.07 -3.10
C PRO A 55 -0.96 -14.93 -4.12
N PRO A 56 0.22 -14.32 -4.31
CA PRO A 56 0.39 -13.22 -5.28
C PRO A 56 -0.04 -13.57 -6.70
N THR A 57 0.12 -14.82 -7.11
CA THR A 57 -0.33 -15.31 -8.43
C THR A 57 -1.84 -15.27 -8.58
N VAL A 58 -2.59 -15.62 -7.53
CA VAL A 58 -4.06 -15.55 -7.52
C VAL A 58 -4.53 -14.10 -7.59
N LEU A 59 -3.92 -13.22 -6.83
CA LEU A 59 -4.22 -11.78 -6.88
C LEU A 59 -3.91 -11.18 -8.25
N GLY A 60 -2.76 -11.52 -8.82
CA GLY A 60 -2.38 -11.08 -10.15
C GLY A 60 -3.38 -11.55 -11.23
N TYR A 61 -3.83 -12.79 -11.13
CA TYR A 61 -4.86 -13.33 -12.02
C TYR A 61 -6.19 -12.57 -11.89
N TYR A 62 -6.66 -12.34 -10.66
CA TYR A 62 -7.89 -11.55 -10.44
C TYR A 62 -7.76 -10.13 -10.99
N LEU A 63 -6.61 -9.48 -10.82
CA LEU A 63 -6.38 -8.18 -11.44
C LEU A 63 -6.42 -8.24 -12.96
N LEU A 64 -5.79 -9.23 -13.59
CA LEU A 64 -5.85 -9.38 -15.05
C LEU A 64 -7.28 -9.58 -15.56
N VAL A 65 -8.10 -10.34 -14.82
CA VAL A 65 -9.53 -10.53 -15.15
C VAL A 65 -10.34 -9.25 -14.93
N LEU A 66 -9.93 -8.37 -13.99
CA LEU A 66 -10.65 -7.13 -13.69
C LEU A 66 -10.24 -5.97 -14.60
N ILE A 67 -8.92 -5.77 -14.79
CA ILE A 67 -8.36 -4.58 -15.46
C ILE A 67 -7.65 -4.90 -16.79
N GLY A 68 -7.71 -6.16 -17.25
CA GLY A 68 -7.15 -6.55 -18.53
C GLY A 68 -7.80 -5.80 -19.70
N ARG A 69 -7.09 -5.66 -20.82
CA ARG A 69 -7.51 -4.83 -21.96
C ARG A 69 -8.91 -5.17 -22.49
N MET A 70 -9.27 -6.46 -22.48
CA MET A 70 -10.56 -6.94 -23.01
C MET A 70 -11.71 -6.89 -21.98
N THR A 71 -11.44 -6.52 -20.74
CA THR A 71 -12.43 -6.47 -19.67
C THR A 71 -13.21 -5.15 -19.70
N PHE A 72 -14.33 -5.11 -18.98
CA PHE A 72 -15.15 -3.89 -18.88
C PHE A 72 -14.37 -2.71 -18.32
N LEU A 73 -13.67 -2.90 -17.18
CA LEU A 73 -12.86 -1.83 -16.56
C LEU A 73 -11.65 -1.45 -17.41
N GLY A 74 -10.99 -2.41 -18.05
CA GLY A 74 -9.86 -2.15 -18.93
C GLY A 74 -10.25 -1.32 -20.14
N ARG A 75 -11.41 -1.60 -20.76
CA ARG A 75 -11.93 -0.83 -21.90
C ARG A 75 -12.34 0.59 -21.50
N ILE A 76 -12.99 0.77 -20.34
CA ILE A 76 -13.31 2.12 -19.83
C ILE A 76 -12.01 2.90 -19.60
N TRP A 77 -11.03 2.27 -18.98
CA TRP A 77 -9.73 2.92 -18.76
C TRP A 77 -9.08 3.35 -20.08
N GLU A 78 -9.03 2.43 -21.07
CA GLU A 78 -8.42 2.69 -22.37
C GLU A 78 -9.18 3.80 -23.14
N SER A 79 -10.52 3.86 -23.04
CA SER A 79 -11.33 4.92 -23.66
C SER A 79 -11.06 6.31 -23.07
N VAL A 80 -10.74 6.39 -21.78
CA VAL A 80 -10.48 7.66 -21.08
C VAL A 80 -9.02 8.10 -21.23
N THR A 81 -8.08 7.15 -21.20
CA THR A 81 -6.63 7.47 -21.13
C THR A 81 -5.89 7.25 -22.46
N GLY A 82 -6.54 6.63 -23.46
CA GLY A 82 -5.94 6.30 -24.76
C GLY A 82 -4.90 5.16 -24.70
N SER A 83 -4.73 4.48 -23.57
CA SER A 83 -3.74 3.41 -23.40
C SER A 83 -4.23 2.32 -22.44
N PRO A 84 -3.83 1.04 -22.63
CA PRO A 84 -4.19 -0.03 -21.72
C PRO A 84 -3.59 0.24 -20.32
N LEU A 85 -4.27 -0.24 -19.27
CA LEU A 85 -3.76 -0.13 -17.90
C LEU A 85 -2.69 -1.18 -17.63
N VAL A 86 -2.93 -2.43 -18.06
CA VAL A 86 -1.95 -3.53 -17.91
C VAL A 86 -0.66 -3.24 -18.70
N PHE A 87 0.44 -3.82 -18.24
CA PHE A 87 1.80 -3.61 -18.78
C PHE A 87 2.25 -2.14 -18.75
N THR A 88 1.78 -1.41 -17.73
CA THR A 88 2.23 -0.04 -17.42
C THR A 88 2.63 0.09 -15.96
N TRP A 89 3.37 1.15 -15.62
CA TRP A 89 3.71 1.46 -14.22
C TRP A 89 2.47 1.72 -13.35
N LYS A 90 1.35 2.12 -13.96
CA LYS A 90 0.07 2.32 -13.27
C LYS A 90 -0.52 0.98 -12.79
N ALA A 91 -0.35 -0.10 -13.56
CA ALA A 91 -0.71 -1.44 -13.11
C ALA A 91 0.15 -1.89 -11.92
N ALA A 92 1.44 -1.54 -11.89
CA ALA A 92 2.28 -1.77 -10.72
C ALA A 92 1.78 -1.01 -9.48
N VAL A 93 1.25 0.22 -9.65
CA VAL A 93 0.61 0.97 -8.56
C VAL A 93 -0.62 0.23 -8.04
N VAL A 94 -1.49 -0.30 -8.91
CA VAL A 94 -2.67 -1.08 -8.50
C VAL A 94 -2.25 -2.35 -7.77
N ALA A 95 -1.22 -3.05 -8.25
CA ALA A 95 -0.67 -4.24 -7.60
C ALA A 95 -0.15 -3.93 -6.17
N ALA A 96 0.66 -2.90 -6.03
CA ALA A 96 1.20 -2.47 -4.75
C ALA A 96 0.11 -1.99 -3.79
N LEU A 97 -0.92 -1.29 -4.31
CA LEU A 97 -2.08 -0.85 -3.53
C LEU A 97 -2.84 -2.01 -2.88
N LEU A 98 -3.00 -3.14 -3.58
CA LEU A 98 -3.69 -4.32 -3.04
C LEU A 98 -3.05 -4.86 -1.76
N HIS A 99 -1.74 -4.77 -1.62
CA HIS A 99 -1.04 -5.20 -0.41
C HIS A 99 -0.91 -4.07 0.64
N ALA A 100 -0.75 -2.83 0.19
CA ALA A 100 -0.61 -1.68 1.09
C ALA A 100 -1.92 -1.36 1.81
N LEU A 101 -3.05 -1.43 1.10
CA LEU A 101 -4.36 -1.04 1.61
C LEU A 101 -4.78 -1.83 2.86
N PRO A 102 -4.83 -3.18 2.85
CA PRO A 102 -5.23 -3.93 4.03
C PRO A 102 -4.32 -3.71 5.23
N LEU A 103 -3.01 -3.64 5.00
CA LEU A 103 -2.04 -3.38 6.05
C LEU A 103 -2.28 -2.03 6.72
N LEU A 104 -2.50 -0.99 5.90
CA LEU A 104 -2.80 0.35 6.39
C LEU A 104 -4.16 0.40 7.11
N VAL A 105 -5.20 -0.21 6.55
CA VAL A 105 -6.54 -0.25 7.17
C VAL A 105 -6.49 -0.92 8.54
N LYS A 106 -5.90 -2.11 8.66
CA LYS A 106 -5.82 -2.85 9.92
C LYS A 106 -5.02 -2.10 10.98
N SER A 107 -3.85 -1.59 10.62
CA SER A 107 -2.99 -0.84 11.55
C SER A 107 -3.62 0.49 11.97
N THR A 108 -4.27 1.20 11.04
CA THR A 108 -4.97 2.46 11.33
C THR A 108 -6.20 2.20 12.20
N ARG A 109 -6.98 1.16 11.92
CA ARG A 109 -8.11 0.75 12.75
C ARG A 109 -7.66 0.49 14.18
N ALA A 110 -6.63 -0.32 14.39
CA ALA A 110 -6.07 -0.59 15.72
C ALA A 110 -5.59 0.70 16.41
N ALA A 111 -4.99 1.63 15.67
CA ALA A 111 -4.57 2.93 16.19
C ALA A 111 -5.75 3.81 16.64
N LEU A 112 -6.86 3.81 15.89
CA LEU A 112 -8.08 4.54 16.26
C LEU A 112 -8.76 3.91 17.47
N GLU A 113 -8.85 2.57 17.51
CA GLU A 113 -9.46 1.82 18.62
C GLU A 113 -8.63 1.92 19.93
N SER A 114 -7.34 2.23 19.85
CA SER A 114 -6.45 2.41 21.01
C SER A 114 -6.58 3.78 21.70
N VAL A 115 -7.31 4.71 21.09
CA VAL A 115 -7.57 6.03 21.71
C VAL A 115 -8.50 5.87 22.89
N ASP A 116 -8.13 6.45 24.05
CA ASP A 116 -8.96 6.37 25.25
C ASP A 116 -10.32 7.05 25.01
N ARG A 117 -11.38 6.26 25.15
CA ARG A 117 -12.76 6.69 24.97
C ARG A 117 -13.20 7.83 25.90
N ASN A 118 -12.48 8.07 26.97
CA ASN A 118 -12.78 9.20 27.88
C ASN A 118 -12.57 10.55 27.19
N TYR A 119 -11.56 10.69 26.33
CA TYR A 119 -11.39 11.91 25.53
C TYR A 119 -12.55 12.12 24.55
N GLU A 120 -13.03 11.06 23.93
CA GLU A 120 -14.16 11.14 23.03
C GLU A 120 -15.46 11.47 23.74
N ARG A 121 -15.70 10.85 24.91
CA ARG A 121 -16.88 11.16 25.76
C ARG A 121 -16.85 12.61 26.24
N ALA A 122 -15.72 13.09 26.71
CA ALA A 122 -15.57 14.48 27.13
C ALA A 122 -15.88 15.45 26.00
N ALA A 123 -15.38 15.20 24.79
CA ALA A 123 -15.66 16.03 23.62
C ALA A 123 -17.14 16.02 23.22
N ARG A 124 -17.82 14.85 23.28
CA ARG A 124 -19.26 14.76 23.04
C ARG A 124 -20.08 15.53 24.08
N ASN A 125 -19.69 15.46 25.35
CA ASN A 125 -20.34 16.23 26.43
C ASN A 125 -20.20 17.74 26.23
N LEU A 126 -19.12 18.19 25.56
CA LEU A 126 -18.92 19.59 25.17
C LEU A 126 -19.62 19.98 23.85
N GLY A 127 -20.46 19.08 23.30
CA GLY A 127 -21.25 19.34 22.08
C GLY A 127 -20.48 19.18 20.77
N ALA A 128 -19.35 18.45 20.77
CA ALA A 128 -18.63 18.17 19.53
C ALA A 128 -19.41 17.17 18.67
N SER A 129 -19.61 17.51 17.38
CA SER A 129 -20.12 16.54 16.38
C SER A 129 -19.09 15.45 16.10
N GLU A 130 -19.53 14.29 15.62
CA GLU A 130 -18.64 13.14 15.29
C GLU A 130 -17.54 13.53 14.32
N TRP A 131 -17.80 14.42 13.36
CA TRP A 131 -16.80 14.95 12.43
C TRP A 131 -15.74 15.79 13.16
N LYS A 132 -16.16 16.70 14.06
CA LYS A 132 -15.23 17.51 14.88
C LYS A 132 -14.44 16.62 15.83
N LEU A 133 -15.10 15.61 16.44
CA LEU A 133 -14.47 14.63 17.31
C LEU A 133 -13.34 13.91 16.57
N PHE A 134 -13.64 13.35 15.39
CA PHE A 134 -12.63 12.63 14.60
C PHE A 134 -11.41 13.51 14.27
N TRP A 135 -11.64 14.69 13.67
CA TRP A 135 -10.54 15.53 13.20
C TRP A 135 -9.77 16.26 14.30
N ARG A 136 -10.43 16.58 15.43
CA ARG A 136 -9.80 17.39 16.50
C ARG A 136 -9.33 16.58 17.71
N VAL A 137 -9.83 15.37 17.89
CA VAL A 137 -9.49 14.52 19.04
C VAL A 137 -8.90 13.19 18.60
N THR A 138 -9.68 12.32 17.95
CA THR A 138 -9.27 10.94 17.67
C THR A 138 -8.06 10.89 16.73
N LEU A 139 -8.12 11.57 15.58
CA LEU A 139 -7.05 11.57 14.59
C LEU A 139 -5.73 12.18 15.11
N PRO A 140 -5.71 13.34 15.80
CA PRO A 140 -4.48 13.87 16.40
C PRO A 140 -3.87 12.96 17.45
N LEU A 141 -4.67 12.28 18.27
CA LEU A 141 -4.17 11.33 19.27
C LEU A 141 -3.58 10.07 18.60
N ALA A 142 -4.20 9.57 17.55
CA ALA A 142 -3.75 8.39 16.80
C ALA A 142 -2.65 8.69 15.76
N ARG A 143 -2.34 9.95 15.46
CA ARG A 143 -1.50 10.37 14.32
C ARG A 143 -0.15 9.65 14.22
N ARG A 144 0.54 9.45 15.33
CA ARG A 144 1.85 8.79 15.36
C ARG A 144 1.75 7.34 14.88
N SER A 145 0.77 6.60 15.39
CA SER A 145 0.51 5.21 15.00
C SER A 145 0.06 5.11 13.54
N ILE A 146 -0.74 6.07 13.06
CA ILE A 146 -1.18 6.14 11.66
C ILE A 146 0.00 6.43 10.74
N LEU A 147 0.91 7.34 11.11
CA LEU A 147 2.13 7.60 10.35
C LEU A 147 3.04 6.37 10.29
N ALA A 148 3.19 5.64 11.41
CA ALA A 148 3.93 4.38 11.43
C ALA A 148 3.28 3.31 10.52
N ALA A 149 1.95 3.19 10.54
CA ALA A 149 1.20 2.30 9.65
C ALA A 149 1.41 2.68 8.16
N THR A 150 1.43 3.98 7.86
CA THR A 150 1.67 4.48 6.50
C THR A 150 3.09 4.17 6.03
N ALA A 151 4.09 4.33 6.90
CA ALA A 151 5.47 3.97 6.57
C ALA A 151 5.64 2.45 6.35
N LEU A 152 4.94 1.62 7.12
CA LEU A 152 4.93 0.17 6.93
C LEU A 152 4.25 -0.22 5.60
N ALA A 153 3.12 0.41 5.25
CA ALA A 153 2.45 0.22 3.97
C ALA A 153 3.34 0.64 2.79
N PHE A 154 4.09 1.74 2.93
CA PHE A 154 5.07 2.17 1.95
C PHE A 154 6.21 1.15 1.77
N ALA A 155 6.80 0.67 2.86
CA ALA A 155 7.83 -0.37 2.81
C ALA A 155 7.32 -1.66 2.14
N ARG A 156 6.06 -2.05 2.42
CA ARG A 156 5.42 -3.20 1.77
C ARG A 156 5.23 -2.99 0.27
N SER A 157 4.87 -1.77 -0.14
CA SER A 157 4.71 -1.41 -1.57
C SER A 157 6.02 -1.45 -2.34
N LEU A 158 7.14 -1.07 -1.71
CA LEU A 158 8.49 -1.16 -2.33
C LEU A 158 8.89 -2.60 -2.65
N GLY A 159 8.47 -3.57 -1.82
CA GLY A 159 8.80 -4.99 -1.97
C GLY A 159 7.77 -5.78 -2.77
N ASP A 160 6.83 -5.15 -3.47
CA ASP A 160 5.86 -5.89 -4.26
C ASP A 160 6.52 -6.47 -5.53
N PHE A 161 6.34 -7.79 -5.72
CA PHE A 161 6.96 -8.52 -6.82
C PHE A 161 5.94 -9.31 -7.62
N GLY A 162 5.33 -10.34 -7.02
CA GLY A 162 4.58 -11.35 -7.75
C GLY A 162 3.35 -10.80 -8.48
N VAL A 163 2.55 -9.93 -7.82
CA VAL A 163 1.39 -9.29 -8.46
C VAL A 163 1.87 -8.28 -9.50
N THR A 164 2.88 -7.48 -9.16
CA THR A 164 3.47 -6.50 -10.08
C THR A 164 4.00 -7.17 -11.35
N LEU A 165 4.73 -8.27 -11.23
CA LEU A 165 5.25 -9.01 -12.38
C LEU A 165 4.13 -9.50 -13.31
N MET A 166 3.02 -9.99 -12.75
CA MET A 166 1.89 -10.48 -13.54
C MET A 166 1.15 -9.38 -14.31
N VAL A 167 0.93 -8.20 -13.69
CA VAL A 167 0.06 -7.18 -14.30
C VAL A 167 0.82 -6.07 -15.01
N ALA A 168 2.06 -5.78 -14.58
CA ALA A 168 2.91 -4.76 -15.19
C ALA A 168 4.01 -5.35 -16.08
N GLY A 169 4.38 -6.63 -15.85
CA GLY A 169 5.43 -7.32 -16.59
C GLY A 169 6.84 -6.88 -16.19
N ASN A 170 7.82 -7.36 -16.97
CA ASN A 170 9.23 -7.03 -16.84
C ASN A 170 9.70 -6.30 -18.11
N ILE A 171 9.43 -5.00 -18.20
CA ILE A 171 9.84 -4.19 -19.35
C ILE A 171 10.89 -3.17 -18.89
N PRO A 172 12.20 -3.39 -19.22
CA PRO A 172 13.27 -2.46 -18.85
C PRO A 172 12.97 -1.03 -19.29
N GLY A 173 13.27 -0.04 -18.44
CA GLY A 173 13.01 1.37 -18.71
C GLY A 173 11.54 1.79 -18.70
N ARG A 174 10.58 0.88 -18.41
CA ARG A 174 9.14 1.19 -18.42
C ARG A 174 8.38 0.68 -17.20
N THR A 175 8.47 -0.62 -16.88
CA THR A 175 7.68 -1.24 -15.80
C THR A 175 8.49 -2.07 -14.83
N GLN A 176 9.77 -2.28 -15.11
CA GLN A 176 10.68 -3.06 -14.27
C GLN A 176 10.91 -2.34 -12.93
N THR A 177 10.29 -2.85 -11.87
CA THR A 177 10.54 -2.39 -10.48
C THR A 177 11.83 -3.01 -9.95
N VAL A 178 12.36 -2.50 -8.82
CA VAL A 178 13.60 -3.02 -8.24
C VAL A 178 13.51 -4.50 -7.87
N ALA A 179 12.35 -4.96 -7.37
CA ALA A 179 12.13 -6.37 -7.05
C ALA A 179 12.17 -7.25 -8.31
N VAL A 180 11.57 -6.78 -9.40
CA VAL A 180 11.62 -7.45 -10.71
C VAL A 180 13.02 -7.40 -11.31
N ALA A 181 13.74 -6.28 -11.19
CA ALA A 181 15.13 -6.16 -11.68
C ALA A 181 16.11 -7.08 -10.91
N ILE A 182 15.92 -7.25 -9.60
CA ILE A 182 16.71 -8.20 -8.79
C ILE A 182 16.45 -9.63 -9.28
N TYR A 183 15.19 -10.01 -9.47
CA TYR A 183 14.81 -11.32 -9.99
C TYR A 183 15.45 -11.58 -11.37
N ASP A 184 15.30 -10.64 -12.29
CA ASP A 184 15.88 -10.69 -13.64
C ASP A 184 17.41 -10.82 -13.63
N ALA A 185 18.07 -10.07 -12.75
CA ALA A 185 19.53 -10.14 -12.59
C ALA A 185 20.00 -11.49 -12.03
N VAL A 186 19.22 -12.12 -11.15
CA VAL A 186 19.51 -13.46 -10.63
C VAL A 186 19.31 -14.50 -11.72
N GLU A 187 18.19 -14.46 -12.44
CA GLU A 187 17.87 -15.38 -13.53
C GLU A 187 18.89 -15.32 -14.67
N SER A 188 19.37 -14.12 -15.00
CA SER A 188 20.39 -13.90 -16.04
C SER A 188 21.82 -14.18 -15.57
N GLY A 189 22.04 -14.62 -14.33
CA GLY A 189 23.36 -14.90 -13.76
C GLY A 189 24.18 -13.64 -13.43
N ASN A 190 23.59 -12.44 -13.49
CA ASN A 190 24.27 -11.17 -13.17
C ASN A 190 24.26 -10.86 -11.67
N GLY A 191 24.93 -11.73 -10.90
CA GLY A 191 24.97 -11.63 -9.44
C GLY A 191 25.60 -10.33 -8.88
N ALA A 192 26.39 -9.63 -9.67
CA ALA A 192 26.97 -8.34 -9.25
C ALA A 192 25.90 -7.25 -9.19
N VAL A 193 25.05 -7.13 -10.21
CA VAL A 193 23.94 -6.18 -10.24
C VAL A 193 22.90 -6.54 -9.18
N ALA A 194 22.54 -7.83 -9.06
CA ALA A 194 21.61 -8.28 -8.03
C ALA A 194 22.06 -7.86 -6.63
N ARG A 195 23.32 -8.10 -6.25
CA ARG A 195 23.87 -7.72 -4.94
C ARG A 195 23.76 -6.23 -4.66
N VAL A 196 24.10 -5.38 -5.63
CA VAL A 196 24.00 -3.93 -5.42
C VAL A 196 22.56 -3.49 -5.23
N LEU A 197 21.64 -3.94 -6.07
CA LEU A 197 20.21 -3.60 -5.94
C LEU A 197 19.64 -4.08 -4.61
N VAL A 198 19.98 -5.29 -4.17
CA VAL A 198 19.56 -5.83 -2.87
C VAL A 198 20.08 -4.98 -1.71
N LEU A 199 21.36 -4.61 -1.71
CA LEU A 199 21.93 -3.78 -0.65
C LEU A 199 21.26 -2.40 -0.60
N VAL A 200 21.04 -1.76 -1.75
CA VAL A 200 20.41 -0.44 -1.82
C VAL A 200 18.96 -0.50 -1.31
N ILE A 201 18.16 -1.45 -1.81
CA ILE A 201 16.75 -1.53 -1.36
C ILE A 201 16.63 -1.92 0.10
N SER A 202 17.53 -2.78 0.61
CA SER A 202 17.58 -3.13 2.02
C SER A 202 17.94 -1.92 2.90
N ALA A 203 18.89 -1.11 2.48
CA ALA A 203 19.24 0.14 3.18
C ALA A 203 18.05 1.12 3.21
N VAL A 204 17.37 1.29 2.09
CA VAL A 204 16.16 2.12 1.99
C VAL A 204 15.06 1.59 2.91
N ALA A 205 14.80 0.28 2.90
CA ALA A 205 13.78 -0.35 3.76
C ALA A 205 14.12 -0.19 5.25
N LEU A 206 15.38 -0.42 5.64
CA LEU A 206 15.84 -0.23 7.02
C LEU A 206 15.68 1.22 7.47
N LEU A 207 16.02 2.20 6.63
CA LEU A 207 15.82 3.61 6.93
C LEU A 207 14.34 3.91 7.21
N ILE A 208 13.45 3.45 6.32
CA ILE A 208 12.01 3.67 6.44
C ILE A 208 11.47 3.03 7.73
N LEU A 209 11.83 1.76 8.01
CA LEU A 209 11.39 1.06 9.20
C LEU A 209 11.93 1.71 10.49
N THR A 210 13.17 2.18 10.47
CA THR A 210 13.75 2.90 11.62
C THR A 210 13.01 4.21 11.89
N LEU A 211 12.67 4.96 10.83
CA LEU A 211 11.86 6.17 10.95
C LEU A 211 10.44 5.84 11.45
N ALA A 212 9.82 4.79 10.93
CA ALA A 212 8.51 4.33 11.36
C ALA A 212 8.49 3.95 12.85
N ASN A 213 9.52 3.23 13.31
CA ASN A 213 9.64 2.84 14.72
C ASN A 213 9.81 4.04 15.65
N ARG A 214 10.50 5.10 15.21
CA ARG A 214 10.61 6.34 15.99
C ARG A 214 9.29 7.11 16.09
N LEU A 215 8.37 6.90 15.14
CA LEU A 215 7.04 7.50 15.15
C LEU A 215 6.05 6.68 16.00
N SER A 216 6.30 5.39 16.18
CA SER A 216 5.47 4.52 17.02
C SER A 216 5.58 4.97 18.49
N PRO A 217 4.45 5.07 19.22
CA PRO A 217 4.51 5.40 20.65
C PRO A 217 5.27 4.27 21.37
N SER A 218 6.39 4.63 22.02
CA SER A 218 7.04 3.73 22.98
C SER A 218 6.02 3.33 24.05
N ARG A 219 5.70 2.04 24.14
CA ARG A 219 5.03 1.52 25.32
C ARG A 219 6.01 1.64 26.49
N ILE A 220 5.81 2.64 27.34
CA ILE A 220 6.29 2.65 28.72
C ILE A 220 5.17 2.06 29.55
#